data_34045006aec0225b54cf9731b80573f0
#
_entry.id   34045006aec0225b54cf9731b80573f0
#
_cell.length_a   1.000
_cell.length_b   1.000
_cell.length_c   1.000
_cell.angle_alpha   90.00
_cell.angle_beta   90.00
_cell.angle_gamma   90.00
#
_symmetry.space_group_name_H-M   'P 1'
#
loop_
_entity.id
_entity.type
_entity.pdbx_description
1 polymer ?
#
loop_
_entity_poly.entity_id
_entity_poly.type
_entity_poly.pdbx_seq_one_letter_code
_entity_poly.pdbx_strand_id
1 'polypeptide(L)'
;ANFLTRIQPLADHQNRVHCSLNINTETGRLSSRKPNMQNQPALEKDKYKIRQAFQSSPGNRLIVADYGQLELRLLASMTDCTSMIEAFEAGGDFHSRTALGMFKYIQDAVENGECLLEWDYGEGEPPKPM
;
A
#
# COMPACT_ATOMS: atom_id res chain seq x y z
N ALA A 1 -5.29 -19.19 -3.59
CA ALA A 1 -6.17 -20.04 -4.43
C ALA A 1 -7.59 -19.46 -4.51
N ASN A 2 -8.19 -19.03 -3.40
CA ASN A 2 -9.61 -18.63 -3.38
C ASN A 2 -9.97 -17.35 -4.18
N PHE A 3 -9.05 -16.44 -4.41
CA PHE A 3 -9.35 -15.19 -5.12
C PHE A 3 -9.46 -15.42 -6.64
N LEU A 4 -8.47 -16.08 -7.23
CA LEU A 4 -8.44 -16.34 -8.69
C LEU A 4 -9.62 -17.20 -9.14
N THR A 5 -9.91 -18.28 -8.44
CA THR A 5 -11.02 -19.18 -8.78
C THR A 5 -12.39 -18.52 -8.70
N ARG A 6 -12.53 -17.45 -7.91
CA ARG A 6 -13.76 -16.69 -7.78
C ARG A 6 -13.90 -15.57 -8.81
N ILE A 7 -12.79 -15.00 -9.29
CA ILE A 7 -12.82 -13.88 -10.23
C ILE A 7 -12.89 -14.35 -11.68
N GLN A 8 -12.18 -15.41 -12.06
CA GLN A 8 -12.16 -15.91 -13.44
C GLN A 8 -13.55 -16.11 -14.06
N PRO A 9 -14.53 -16.76 -13.38
CA PRO A 9 -15.85 -16.96 -13.97
C PRO A 9 -16.69 -15.70 -14.07
N LEU A 10 -16.24 -14.57 -13.48
CA LEU A 10 -16.91 -13.27 -13.53
C LEU A 10 -16.39 -12.36 -14.65
N ALA A 11 -15.37 -12.82 -15.37
CA ALA A 11 -14.88 -12.09 -16.53
C ALA A 11 -15.87 -12.23 -17.69
N ASP A 12 -16.16 -11.11 -18.35
CA ASP A 12 -16.98 -11.08 -19.56
C ASP A 12 -16.22 -11.56 -20.79
N HIS A 13 -16.88 -11.53 -21.96
CA HIS A 13 -16.30 -11.92 -23.25
C HIS A 13 -15.11 -11.06 -23.68
N GLN A 14 -14.89 -9.89 -23.05
CA GLN A 14 -13.75 -9.01 -23.27
C GLN A 14 -12.68 -9.16 -22.17
N ASN A 15 -12.79 -10.19 -21.34
CA ASN A 15 -11.94 -10.42 -20.17
C ASN A 15 -11.99 -9.27 -19.15
N ARG A 16 -13.11 -8.58 -19.02
CA ARG A 16 -13.32 -7.53 -18.02
C ARG A 16 -14.12 -8.05 -16.85
N VAL A 17 -13.75 -7.63 -15.67
CA VAL A 17 -14.48 -7.90 -14.43
C VAL A 17 -15.18 -6.62 -13.98
N HIS A 18 -16.49 -6.71 -13.78
CA HIS A 18 -17.34 -5.60 -13.39
C HIS A 18 -17.80 -5.81 -11.95
N CYS A 19 -17.57 -4.84 -11.09
CA CYS A 19 -18.07 -4.85 -9.73
C CYS A 19 -19.15 -3.79 -9.53
N SER A 20 -19.98 -3.99 -8.51
CA SER A 20 -20.92 -2.97 -8.04
C SER A 20 -20.24 -2.12 -6.98
N LEU A 21 -20.30 -0.80 -7.16
CA LEU A 21 -19.73 0.15 -6.21
C LEU A 21 -20.85 0.82 -5.40
N ASN A 22 -20.60 0.99 -4.10
CA ASN A 22 -21.49 1.72 -3.21
C ASN A 22 -20.74 2.89 -2.58
N ILE A 23 -21.26 4.10 -2.79
CA ILE A 23 -20.72 5.35 -2.25
C ILE A 23 -21.42 5.78 -0.95
N ASN A 24 -22.55 5.16 -0.62
CA ASN A 24 -23.34 5.49 0.57
C ASN A 24 -22.84 4.70 1.79
N THR A 25 -21.59 4.92 2.18
CA THR A 25 -21.00 4.36 3.41
C THR A 25 -20.99 5.42 4.50
N GLU A 26 -21.01 5.02 5.76
CA GLU A 26 -21.01 5.94 6.91
C GLU A 26 -19.78 6.83 6.93
N THR A 27 -18.65 6.33 6.46
CA THR A 27 -17.36 7.05 6.45
C THR A 27 -17.09 7.81 5.16
N GLY A 28 -17.97 7.74 4.16
CA GLY A 28 -17.75 8.29 2.82
C GLY A 28 -16.75 7.49 1.97
N ARG A 29 -16.28 6.33 2.46
CA ARG A 29 -15.41 5.44 1.68
C ARG A 29 -16.23 4.67 0.65
N LEU A 30 -15.62 4.40 -0.51
CA LEU A 30 -16.19 3.52 -1.52
C LEU A 30 -16.14 2.07 -1.05
N SER A 31 -17.20 1.31 -1.25
CA SER A 31 -17.18 -0.14 -1.09
C SER A 31 -17.48 -0.86 -2.39
N SER A 32 -16.89 -2.04 -2.56
CA SER A 32 -17.00 -2.85 -3.78
C SER A 32 -17.62 -4.21 -3.46
N ARG A 33 -18.56 -4.67 -4.31
CA ARG A 33 -19.23 -5.98 -4.18
C ARG A 33 -19.49 -6.60 -5.54
N LYS A 34 -19.60 -7.93 -5.55
CA LYS A 34 -19.98 -8.76 -6.71
C LYS A 34 -19.10 -8.52 -7.97
N PRO A 35 -17.79 -8.77 -7.86
CA PRO A 35 -16.99 -9.17 -6.70
C PRO A 35 -16.47 -7.97 -5.90
N ASN A 36 -15.94 -8.23 -4.68
CA ASN A 36 -15.18 -7.23 -3.96
C ASN A 36 -13.77 -7.16 -4.57
N MET A 37 -13.48 -6.09 -5.30
CA MET A 37 -12.20 -5.85 -5.97
C MET A 37 -11.17 -5.13 -5.08
N GLN A 38 -11.55 -4.69 -3.89
CA GLN A 38 -10.65 -3.98 -2.96
C GLN A 38 -9.72 -4.93 -2.20
N ASN A 39 -10.12 -6.21 -2.03
CA ASN A 39 -9.38 -7.21 -1.25
C ASN A 39 -8.45 -8.05 -2.12
N GLN A 40 -7.62 -7.41 -2.93
CA GLN A 40 -6.58 -8.11 -3.68
C GLN A 40 -5.37 -8.42 -2.77
N PRO A 41 -4.67 -9.54 -2.99
CA PRO A 41 -3.47 -9.85 -2.25
C PRO A 41 -2.46 -8.69 -2.28
N ALA A 42 -1.83 -8.40 -1.15
CA ALA A 42 -0.74 -7.43 -1.09
C ALA A 42 0.47 -7.93 -1.90
N LEU A 43 1.24 -7.00 -2.49
CA LEU A 43 2.37 -7.32 -3.37
C LEU A 43 3.34 -8.34 -2.75
N GLU A 44 3.66 -8.19 -1.47
CA GLU A 44 4.56 -9.09 -0.74
C GLU A 44 4.02 -10.51 -0.58
N LYS A 45 2.68 -10.65 -0.54
CA LYS A 45 1.98 -11.94 -0.39
C LYS A 45 1.42 -12.46 -1.72
N ASP A 46 1.61 -11.71 -2.80
CA ASP A 46 1.07 -12.05 -4.13
C ASP A 46 2.01 -12.97 -4.92
N LYS A 47 2.18 -14.18 -4.42
CA LYS A 47 2.99 -15.24 -5.08
C LYS A 47 2.65 -15.43 -6.57
N TYR A 48 1.41 -15.17 -6.96
CA TYR A 48 0.93 -15.41 -8.32
C TYR A 48 0.85 -14.13 -9.16
N LYS A 49 1.32 -13.00 -8.63
CA LYS A 49 1.30 -11.69 -9.30
C LYS A 49 -0.09 -11.33 -9.84
N ILE A 50 -1.12 -11.58 -9.04
CA ILE A 50 -2.53 -11.41 -9.41
C ILE A 50 -2.82 -9.98 -9.86
N ARG A 51 -2.21 -8.98 -9.20
CA ARG A 51 -2.38 -7.57 -9.59
C ARG A 51 -1.90 -7.27 -11.01
N GLN A 52 -0.92 -7.99 -11.52
CA GLN A 52 -0.41 -7.83 -12.89
C GLN A 52 -1.37 -8.34 -13.96
N ALA A 53 -2.36 -9.17 -13.58
CA ALA A 53 -3.42 -9.61 -14.49
C ALA A 53 -4.40 -8.47 -14.86
N PHE A 54 -4.48 -7.43 -14.01
CA PHE A 54 -5.31 -6.26 -14.29
C PHE A 54 -4.51 -5.27 -15.13
N GLN A 55 -4.84 -5.22 -16.41
CA GLN A 55 -4.12 -4.43 -17.40
C GLN A 55 -5.07 -3.47 -18.14
N SER A 56 -4.52 -2.42 -18.68
CA SER A 56 -5.26 -1.55 -19.59
C SER A 56 -5.52 -2.25 -20.92
N SER A 57 -6.59 -1.85 -21.61
CA SER A 57 -6.82 -2.26 -23.00
C SER A 57 -5.66 -1.80 -23.90
N PRO A 58 -5.41 -2.48 -25.04
CA PRO A 58 -4.41 -2.05 -26.00
C PRO A 58 -4.60 -0.57 -26.40
N GLY A 59 -3.51 0.16 -26.46
CA GLY A 59 -3.51 1.60 -26.73
C GLY A 59 -3.82 2.52 -25.55
N ASN A 60 -4.22 1.96 -24.40
CA ASN A 60 -4.48 2.71 -23.17
C ASN A 60 -3.44 2.43 -22.10
N ARG A 61 -3.39 3.26 -21.08
CA ARG A 61 -2.54 3.09 -19.91
C ARG A 61 -3.36 3.26 -18.63
N LEU A 62 -3.04 2.50 -17.60
CA LEU A 62 -3.53 2.74 -16.24
C LEU A 62 -2.64 3.79 -15.58
N ILE A 63 -3.27 4.85 -15.09
CA ILE A 63 -2.62 5.84 -14.24
C ILE A 63 -3.12 5.56 -12.83
N VAL A 64 -2.19 5.22 -11.93
CA VAL A 64 -2.49 4.95 -10.53
C VAL A 64 -1.80 6.02 -9.69
N ALA A 65 -2.61 6.77 -8.95
CA ALA A 65 -2.13 7.80 -8.03
C ALA A 65 -2.82 7.60 -6.68
N ASP A 66 -2.03 7.52 -5.63
CA ASP A 66 -2.51 7.36 -4.27
C ASP A 66 -1.69 8.24 -3.33
N TYR A 67 -2.36 8.78 -2.31
CA TYR A 67 -1.68 9.56 -1.29
C TYR A 67 -1.05 8.61 -0.27
N GLY A 68 0.26 8.69 -0.10
CA GLY A 68 0.94 7.96 0.97
C GLY A 68 0.49 8.47 2.34
N GLN A 69 -0.09 7.56 3.15
CA GLN A 69 -0.50 7.81 4.55
C GLN A 69 -1.38 9.07 4.72
N LEU A 70 -2.36 9.26 3.84
CA LEU A 70 -3.22 10.45 3.84
C LEU A 70 -3.86 10.72 5.21
N GLU A 71 -4.43 9.68 5.84
CA GLU A 71 -5.09 9.82 7.14
C GLU A 71 -4.13 10.29 8.24
N LEU A 72 -2.90 9.79 8.24
CA LEU A 72 -1.88 10.20 9.21
C LEU A 72 -1.40 11.64 8.96
N ARG A 73 -1.31 12.05 7.70
CA ARG A 73 -0.99 13.44 7.35
C ARG A 73 -2.09 14.41 7.76
N LEU A 74 -3.34 14.05 7.54
CA LEU A 74 -4.49 14.82 8.01
C LEU A 74 -4.51 14.89 9.54
N LEU A 75 -4.27 13.78 10.23
CA LEU A 75 -4.21 13.75 11.68
C LEU A 75 -3.10 14.67 12.20
N ALA A 76 -1.90 14.59 11.66
CA ALA A 76 -0.78 15.46 12.03
C ALA A 76 -1.13 16.94 11.89
N SER A 77 -1.78 17.32 10.78
CA SER A 77 -2.21 18.69 10.51
C SER A 77 -3.33 19.15 11.44
N MET A 78 -4.34 18.30 11.68
CA MET A 78 -5.50 18.66 12.51
C MET A 78 -5.17 18.77 14.00
N THR A 79 -4.19 17.98 14.46
CA THR A 79 -3.75 17.98 15.87
C THR A 79 -2.56 18.89 16.12
N ASP A 80 -2.00 19.49 15.07
CA ASP A 80 -0.77 20.30 15.13
C ASP A 80 0.39 19.54 15.83
N CYS A 81 0.47 18.23 15.57
CA CYS A 81 1.46 17.37 16.19
C CYS A 81 2.82 17.55 15.54
N THR A 82 3.66 18.37 16.17
CA THR A 82 5.00 18.74 15.65
C THR A 82 5.85 17.55 15.29
N SER A 83 5.90 16.52 16.14
CA SER A 83 6.72 15.33 15.88
C SER A 83 6.26 14.54 14.64
N MET A 84 4.96 14.47 14.38
CA MET A 84 4.44 13.85 13.15
C MET A 84 4.72 14.71 11.92
N ILE A 85 4.57 16.01 12.02
CA ILE A 85 4.84 16.96 10.94
C ILE A 85 6.32 16.88 10.54
N GLU A 86 7.22 16.98 11.50
CA GLU A 86 8.66 16.85 11.29
C GLU A 86 9.04 15.50 10.66
N ALA A 87 8.41 14.40 11.10
CA ALA A 87 8.64 13.09 10.50
C ALA A 87 8.21 13.02 9.02
N PHE A 88 7.11 13.69 8.65
CA PHE A 88 6.67 13.77 7.26
C PHE A 88 7.54 14.70 6.42
N GLU A 89 7.98 15.83 6.96
CA GLU A 89 8.88 16.79 6.29
C GLU A 89 10.27 16.19 6.04
N ALA A 90 10.76 15.39 6.97
CA ALA A 90 12.03 14.66 6.81
C ALA A 90 11.98 13.64 5.66
N GLY A 91 10.79 13.27 5.20
CA GLY A 91 10.59 12.30 4.13
C GLY A 91 10.84 10.85 4.56
N GLY A 92 10.82 9.94 3.58
CA GLY A 92 11.04 8.53 3.79
C GLY A 92 9.84 7.76 4.36
N ASP A 93 10.08 6.57 4.92
CA ASP A 93 9.02 5.75 5.48
C ASP A 93 8.64 6.18 6.90
N PHE A 94 7.43 6.74 7.02
CA PHE A 94 6.86 7.19 8.29
C PHE A 94 6.81 6.08 9.35
N HIS A 95 6.50 4.84 8.97
CA HIS A 95 6.39 3.72 9.90
C HIS A 95 7.76 3.35 10.48
N SER A 96 8.79 3.30 9.65
CA SER A 96 10.17 3.05 10.08
C SER A 96 10.68 4.15 11.02
N ARG A 97 10.40 5.41 10.71
CA ARG A 97 10.75 6.54 11.60
C ARG A 97 10.02 6.50 12.92
N THR A 98 8.74 6.14 12.90
CA THR A 98 7.96 5.98 14.14
C THR A 98 8.53 4.84 14.99
N ALA A 99 8.86 3.70 14.37
CA ALA A 99 9.47 2.57 15.06
C ALA A 99 10.84 2.95 15.67
N LEU A 100 11.66 3.72 14.95
CA LEU A 100 12.93 4.26 15.45
C LEU A 100 12.70 5.12 16.72
N GLY A 101 11.68 5.96 16.73
CA GLY A 101 11.36 6.79 17.89
C GLY A 101 10.78 6.03 19.08
N MET A 102 10.12 4.89 18.84
CA MET A 102 9.41 4.12 19.88
C MET A 102 10.27 3.02 20.54
N PHE A 103 11.21 2.44 19.80
CA PHE A 103 11.89 1.22 20.23
C PHE A 103 13.40 1.42 20.28
N LYS A 104 13.95 1.39 21.49
CA LYS A 104 15.39 1.57 21.70
C LYS A 104 16.24 0.53 20.99
N TYR A 105 15.81 -0.73 20.94
CA TYR A 105 16.54 -1.78 20.23
C TYR A 105 16.65 -1.52 18.72
N ILE A 106 15.68 -0.81 18.13
CA ILE A 106 15.74 -0.40 16.71
C ILE A 106 16.74 0.73 16.54
N GLN A 107 16.76 1.71 17.48
CA GLN A 107 17.77 2.77 17.47
C GLN A 107 19.18 2.18 17.51
N ASP A 108 19.42 1.29 18.47
CA ASP A 108 20.70 0.63 18.65
C ASP A 108 21.13 -0.15 17.39
N ALA A 109 20.18 -0.87 16.75
CA ALA A 109 20.46 -1.63 15.53
C ALA A 109 20.75 -0.71 14.31
N VAL A 110 20.10 0.44 14.20
CA VAL A 110 20.40 1.43 13.15
C VAL A 110 21.75 2.09 13.40
N GLU A 111 22.04 2.49 14.64
CA GLU A 111 23.33 3.09 15.03
C GLU A 111 24.51 2.13 14.80
N ASN A 112 24.31 0.85 15.06
CA ASN A 112 25.31 -0.19 14.81
C ASN A 112 25.43 -0.61 13.33
N GLY A 113 24.58 -0.10 12.45
CA GLY A 113 24.56 -0.47 11.03
C GLY A 113 24.01 -1.88 10.75
N GLU A 114 23.30 -2.48 11.72
CA GLU A 114 22.71 -3.81 11.59
C GLU A 114 21.41 -3.80 10.77
N CYS A 115 20.72 -2.66 10.72
CA CYS A 115 19.57 -2.44 9.86
C CYS A 115 19.58 -1.03 9.25
N LEU A 116 18.87 -0.88 8.12
CA LEU A 116 18.69 0.40 7.45
C LEU A 116 17.31 0.95 7.81
N LEU A 117 17.25 2.24 8.07
CA LEU A 117 15.98 2.94 8.29
C LEU A 117 15.13 2.99 7.02
N GLU A 118 15.78 3.12 5.88
CA GLU A 118 15.15 3.17 4.56
C GLU A 118 16.01 2.38 3.57
N TRP A 119 15.35 1.80 2.58
CA TRP A 119 16.01 1.12 1.47
C TRP A 119 15.61 1.74 0.14
N ASP A 120 16.62 2.09 -0.66
CA ASP A 120 16.37 2.51 -2.05
C ASP A 120 16.32 1.28 -2.95
N TYR A 121 15.12 0.93 -3.38
CA TYR A 121 14.88 -0.20 -4.29
C TYR A 121 15.52 -0.03 -5.68
N GLY A 122 16.09 1.13 -6.00
CA GLY A 122 16.88 1.36 -7.22
C GLY A 122 18.28 0.75 -7.18
N GLU A 123 18.80 0.41 -6.00
CA GLU A 123 20.18 -0.07 -5.81
C GLU A 123 20.32 -1.59 -5.62
N GLY A 124 19.28 -2.38 -5.90
CA GLY A 124 19.35 -3.84 -5.81
C GLY A 124 18.34 -4.47 -4.84
N GLU A 125 18.59 -5.71 -4.38
CA GLU A 125 17.72 -6.37 -3.42
C GLU A 125 17.92 -5.79 -2.01
N PRO A 126 16.83 -5.58 -1.25
CA PRO A 126 16.96 -5.13 0.13
C PRO A 126 17.73 -6.15 0.96
N PRO A 127 18.51 -5.72 1.97
CA PRO A 127 19.12 -6.65 2.90
C PRO A 127 18.03 -7.51 3.56
N LYS A 128 18.33 -8.78 3.80
CA LYS A 128 17.38 -9.69 4.45
C LYS A 128 16.92 -9.08 5.76
N PRO A 129 15.61 -9.03 6.03
CA PRO A 129 15.14 -8.61 7.34
C PRO A 129 15.70 -9.56 8.41
N MET A 130 16.15 -8.96 9.48
CA MET A 130 16.54 -9.75 10.67
C MET A 130 15.33 -10.44 11.28
#